data_9b29edee68ab136e4d9d883a31ee31aa
#
_entry.id   9b29edee68ab136e4d9d883a31ee31aa
#
_cell.length_a   1.000
_cell.length_b   1.000
_cell.length_c   1.000
_cell.angle_alpha   90.00
_cell.angle_beta   90.00
_cell.angle_gamma   90.00
#
_symmetry.space_group_name_H-M   'P 1'
#
loop_
_entity.id
_entity.type
_entity.pdbx_description
1 polymer ?
#
loop_
_entity_poly.entity_id
_entity_poly.type
_entity_poly.pdbx_seq_one_letter_code
_entity_poly.pdbx_strand_id
1 'polypeptide(L)'
;ELSKKDTGRTLYILDEPTTGLHFEDIRILLNVLNQLVDKGNTIIIIEHNLDVIKQVDHIIDIGPEGGKNGGKLIDSGSPIDIIKNNKGYTAEYLSKEYN
;
A
#
# COMPACT_ATOMS: atom_id res chain seq x y z
N GLU A 1 -12.96 2.24 -17.84
CA GLU A 1 -13.71 1.09 -17.41
C GLU A 1 -12.85 -0.14 -17.27
N LEU A 2 -12.96 -0.77 -16.13
CA LEU A 2 -12.03 -1.80 -15.73
C LEU A 2 -12.12 -3.08 -16.51
N SER A 3 -13.31 -3.57 -16.71
CA SER A 3 -13.45 -4.91 -17.23
C SER A 3 -13.30 -5.03 -18.72
N LYS A 4 -13.69 -4.04 -19.42
CA LYS A 4 -13.82 -4.15 -20.85
C LYS A 4 -12.54 -3.88 -21.61
N LYS A 5 -11.82 -2.90 -21.17
CA LYS A 5 -10.63 -2.47 -21.86
C LYS A 5 -9.35 -2.80 -21.14
N ASP A 6 -9.45 -3.60 -20.10
CA ASP A 6 -8.29 -3.91 -19.31
C ASP A 6 -7.35 -4.84 -20.06
N THR A 7 -6.24 -4.28 -20.51
CA THR A 7 -5.24 -5.03 -21.24
C THR A 7 -4.11 -5.51 -20.34
N GLY A 8 -4.22 -5.24 -19.05
CA GLY A 8 -3.17 -5.56 -18.12
C GLY A 8 -2.03 -4.58 -18.12
N ARG A 9 -2.27 -3.36 -18.59
CA ARG A 9 -1.22 -2.34 -18.65
C ARG A 9 -1.69 -0.99 -18.18
N THR A 10 -2.68 -0.96 -17.33
CA THR A 10 -3.22 0.29 -16.80
C THR A 10 -2.57 0.62 -15.47
N LEU A 11 -2.31 1.89 -15.24
CA LEU A 11 -1.84 2.39 -13.97
C LEU A 11 -3.02 2.99 -13.24
N TYR A 12 -3.29 2.49 -12.04
CA TYR A 12 -4.33 3.01 -11.17
C TYR A 12 -3.70 3.71 -9.99
N ILE A 13 -4.19 4.88 -9.66
CA ILE A 13 -3.73 5.62 -8.49
C ILE A 13 -4.93 5.85 -7.59
N LEU A 14 -4.88 5.31 -6.39
CA LEU A 14 -5.98 5.39 -5.43
C LEU A 14 -5.52 6.14 -4.19
N ASP A 15 -6.28 7.15 -3.80
CA ASP A 15 -5.94 7.98 -2.65
C ASP A 15 -6.84 7.62 -1.49
N GLU A 16 -6.25 6.96 -0.48
CA GLU A 16 -6.94 6.52 0.73
C GLU A 16 -8.25 5.80 0.44
N PRO A 17 -8.18 4.74 -0.36
CA PRO A 17 -9.40 4.06 -0.81
C PRO A 17 -10.17 3.37 0.31
N THR A 18 -9.57 3.20 1.49
CA THR A 18 -10.23 2.53 2.61
C THR A 18 -10.97 3.48 3.53
N THR A 19 -10.93 4.79 3.27
CA THR A 19 -11.59 5.78 4.12
C THR A 19 -13.08 5.48 4.21
N GLY A 20 -13.56 5.33 5.45
CA GLY A 20 -14.98 5.08 5.67
C GLY A 20 -15.45 3.66 5.46
N LEU A 21 -14.56 2.76 5.09
CA LEU A 21 -14.92 1.37 4.86
C LEU A 21 -14.79 0.55 6.15
N HIS A 22 -15.67 -0.43 6.29
CA HIS A 22 -15.56 -1.42 7.35
C HIS A 22 -14.51 -2.45 6.99
N PHE A 23 -14.08 -3.20 7.98
CA PHE A 23 -13.08 -4.23 7.83
C PHE A 23 -13.38 -5.21 6.69
N GLU A 24 -14.62 -5.66 6.61
CA GLU A 24 -15.01 -6.60 5.55
C GLU A 24 -14.93 -5.99 4.17
N ASP A 25 -15.29 -4.72 4.06
CA ASP A 25 -15.25 -4.01 2.79
C ASP A 25 -13.81 -3.82 2.32
N ILE A 26 -12.90 -3.62 3.27
CA ILE A 26 -11.48 -3.49 2.95
C ILE A 26 -10.96 -4.79 2.37
N ARG A 27 -11.35 -5.92 2.93
CA ARG A 27 -10.95 -7.22 2.42
C ARG A 27 -11.41 -7.42 0.98
N ILE A 28 -12.64 -7.05 0.70
CA ILE A 28 -13.19 -7.16 -0.65
C ILE A 28 -12.42 -6.26 -1.62
N LEU A 29 -12.16 -5.04 -1.20
CA LEU A 29 -11.40 -4.10 -2.03
C LEU A 29 -10.01 -4.66 -2.35
N LEU A 30 -9.30 -5.15 -1.35
CA LEU A 30 -7.96 -5.68 -1.56
C LEU A 30 -7.98 -6.88 -2.51
N ASN A 31 -9.00 -7.72 -2.41
CA ASN A 31 -9.13 -8.85 -3.30
C ASN A 31 -9.29 -8.40 -4.75
N VAL A 32 -10.12 -7.39 -4.97
CA VAL A 32 -10.32 -6.85 -6.31
C VAL A 32 -9.03 -6.25 -6.86
N LEU A 33 -8.31 -5.50 -6.02
CA LEU A 33 -7.06 -4.87 -6.43
C LEU A 33 -6.00 -5.92 -6.79
N ASN A 34 -5.94 -7.00 -6.01
CA ASN A 34 -5.00 -8.07 -6.30
C ASN A 34 -5.32 -8.76 -7.62
N GLN A 35 -6.59 -8.91 -7.94
CA GLN A 35 -6.98 -9.47 -9.22
C GLN A 35 -6.53 -8.60 -10.38
N LEU A 36 -6.62 -7.29 -10.22
CA LEU A 36 -6.16 -6.36 -11.24
C LEU A 36 -4.64 -6.45 -11.43
N VAL A 37 -3.91 -6.54 -10.34
CA VAL A 37 -2.46 -6.68 -10.41
C VAL A 37 -2.08 -7.98 -11.11
N ASP A 38 -2.80 -9.06 -10.82
CA ASP A 38 -2.51 -10.35 -11.42
C ASP A 38 -2.71 -10.34 -12.95
N LYS A 39 -3.52 -9.41 -13.43
CA LYS A 39 -3.71 -9.23 -14.86
C LYS A 39 -2.62 -8.37 -15.50
N GLY A 40 -1.65 -7.93 -14.72
CA GLY A 40 -0.55 -7.13 -15.23
C GLY A 40 -0.67 -5.64 -15.03
N ASN A 41 -1.68 -5.19 -14.30
CA ASN A 41 -1.85 -3.77 -14.00
C ASN A 41 -0.97 -3.34 -12.85
N THR A 42 -0.69 -2.06 -12.77
CA THR A 42 0.07 -1.47 -11.67
C THR A 42 -0.87 -0.62 -10.83
N ILE A 43 -0.82 -0.78 -9.53
CA ILE A 43 -1.68 -0.02 -8.62
C ILE A 43 -0.82 0.67 -7.58
N ILE A 44 -1.01 1.98 -7.46
CA ILE A 44 -0.36 2.78 -6.42
C ILE A 44 -1.45 3.23 -5.46
N ILE A 45 -1.26 2.94 -4.18
CA ILE A 45 -2.21 3.29 -3.14
C ILE A 45 -1.55 4.24 -2.16
N ILE A 46 -2.19 5.38 -1.93
CA ILE A 46 -1.77 6.32 -0.88
C ILE A 46 -2.62 5.98 0.33
N GLU A 47 -1.98 5.51 1.41
CA GLU A 47 -2.73 4.92 2.50
C GLU A 47 -2.04 5.08 3.85
N HIS A 48 -2.82 5.17 4.90
CA HIS A 48 -2.33 5.12 6.28
C HIS A 48 -2.76 3.85 6.98
N ASN A 49 -3.70 3.12 6.41
CA ASN A 49 -4.24 1.92 7.03
C ASN A 49 -3.19 0.83 7.01
N LEU A 50 -2.68 0.49 8.18
CA LEU A 50 -1.58 -0.46 8.28
C LEU A 50 -1.99 -1.88 7.89
N ASP A 51 -3.28 -2.20 8.00
CA ASP A 51 -3.76 -3.50 7.54
C ASP A 51 -3.64 -3.65 6.03
N VAL A 52 -3.75 -2.54 5.30
CA VAL A 52 -3.53 -2.54 3.86
C VAL A 52 -2.04 -2.61 3.57
N ILE A 53 -1.26 -1.79 4.28
CA ILE A 53 0.17 -1.67 4.03
C ILE A 53 0.89 -3.01 4.18
N LYS A 54 0.47 -3.83 5.13
CA LYS A 54 1.14 -5.11 5.35
C LYS A 54 0.91 -6.13 4.23
N GLN A 55 -0.03 -5.87 3.34
CA GLN A 55 -0.40 -6.82 2.28
C GLN A 55 0.08 -6.42 0.90
N VAL A 56 0.80 -5.32 0.79
CA VAL A 56 1.26 -4.87 -0.52
C VAL A 56 2.61 -5.51 -0.88
N ASP A 57 2.98 -5.41 -2.14
CA ASP A 57 4.23 -5.98 -2.62
C ASP A 57 5.41 -5.06 -2.36
N HIS A 58 5.18 -3.76 -2.38
CA HIS A 58 6.23 -2.77 -2.25
C HIS A 58 5.72 -1.57 -1.48
N ILE A 59 6.52 -1.08 -0.56
CA ILE A 59 6.16 0.07 0.29
C ILE A 59 7.13 1.21 0.00
N ILE A 60 6.59 2.41 -0.11
CA ILE A 60 7.39 3.63 -0.14
C ILE A 60 6.97 4.41 1.11
N ASP A 61 7.85 4.45 2.09
CA ASP A 61 7.57 5.04 3.38
C ASP A 61 8.06 6.48 3.41
N ILE A 62 7.12 7.40 3.57
CA ILE A 62 7.41 8.83 3.53
C ILE A 62 7.33 9.37 4.96
N GLY A 63 8.18 10.31 5.27
CA GLY A 63 8.27 10.90 6.60
C GLY A 63 6.93 11.31 7.17
N PRO A 64 6.81 11.26 8.50
CA PRO A 64 5.51 11.38 9.17
C PRO A 64 4.84 12.73 9.05
N GLU A 65 5.61 13.79 8.80
CA GLU A 65 5.05 15.12 8.73
C GLU A 65 4.89 15.57 7.29
N GLY A 66 3.77 16.15 6.99
CA GLY A 66 3.56 16.73 5.69
C GLY A 66 4.18 18.11 5.60
N GLY A 67 4.04 18.76 4.47
CA GLY A 67 4.50 20.11 4.28
C GLY A 67 5.99 20.21 4.07
N LYS A 68 6.58 21.34 4.45
CA LYS A 68 7.97 21.60 4.16
C LYS A 68 8.95 20.69 4.86
N ASN A 69 8.60 20.24 6.04
CA ASN A 69 9.50 19.42 6.83
C ASN A 69 9.19 17.94 6.72
N GLY A 70 8.15 17.61 5.97
CA GLY A 70 7.77 16.22 5.77
C GLY A 70 8.06 15.79 4.37
N GLY A 71 7.58 14.61 4.03
CA GLY A 71 7.68 14.11 2.68
C GLY A 71 9.02 13.56 2.29
N LYS A 72 9.91 13.38 3.24
CA LYS A 72 11.19 12.75 2.95
C LYS A 72 11.04 11.25 2.94
N LEU A 73 11.69 10.62 1.99
CA LEU A 73 11.69 9.17 1.93
C LEU A 73 12.42 8.60 3.12
N ILE A 74 11.73 7.77 3.89
CA ILE A 74 12.32 7.07 5.02
C ILE A 74 12.93 5.76 4.56
N ASP A 75 12.15 5.00 3.78
CA ASP A 75 12.59 3.70 3.30
C ASP A 75 11.68 3.24 2.17
N SER A 76 12.14 2.28 1.41
CA SER A 76 11.30 1.65 0.39
C SER A 76 11.72 0.21 0.20
N GLY A 77 10.78 -0.63 -0.19
CA GLY A 77 11.05 -2.04 -0.40
C GLY A 77 9.83 -2.88 -0.12
N SER A 78 9.99 -4.20 -0.14
CA SER A 78 8.92 -5.10 0.27
C SER A 78 8.68 -4.97 1.76
N PRO A 79 7.54 -5.46 2.28
CA PRO A 79 7.32 -5.42 3.72
C PRO A 79 8.47 -6.05 4.51
N ILE A 80 9.03 -7.13 4.02
CA ILE A 80 10.15 -7.78 4.70
C ILE A 80 11.39 -6.89 4.71
N ASP A 81 11.66 -6.21 3.61
CA ASP A 81 12.80 -5.28 3.54
C ASP A 81 12.63 -4.14 4.53
N ILE A 82 11.41 -3.61 4.63
CA ILE A 82 11.11 -2.53 5.56
C ILE A 82 11.39 -2.97 7.00
N ILE A 83 10.97 -4.18 7.35
CA ILE A 83 11.21 -4.74 8.68
C ILE A 83 12.71 -4.88 8.94
N LYS A 84 13.45 -5.40 8.01
CA LYS A 84 14.88 -5.62 8.17
C LYS A 84 15.64 -4.32 8.35
N ASN A 85 15.26 -3.30 7.60
CA ASN A 85 15.93 -2.02 7.68
C ASN A 85 15.61 -1.25 8.95
N ASN A 86 14.42 -1.50 9.51
CA ASN A 86 14.00 -0.96 10.80
C ASN A 86 14.16 0.56 10.87
N LYS A 87 13.68 1.25 9.87
CA LYS A 87 13.82 2.70 9.80
C LYS A 87 12.50 3.41 10.00
N GLY A 88 11.95 3.39 11.17
CA GLY A 88 10.80 4.21 11.46
C GLY A 88 9.57 3.43 11.87
N TYR A 89 8.47 4.13 11.87
CA TYR A 89 7.25 3.70 12.50
C TYR A 89 6.58 2.52 11.77
N THR A 90 6.56 2.60 10.45
CA THR A 90 5.95 1.53 9.65
C THR A 90 6.70 0.22 9.85
N ALA A 91 8.03 0.28 9.90
CA ALA A 91 8.85 -0.90 10.14
C ALA A 91 8.55 -1.51 11.50
N GLU A 92 8.40 -0.66 12.51
CA GLU A 92 8.09 -1.12 13.86
C GLU A 92 6.75 -1.86 13.90
N TYR A 93 5.73 -1.29 13.28
CA TYR A 93 4.42 -1.92 13.23
C TYR A 93 4.47 -3.26 12.50
N LEU A 94 5.09 -3.29 11.32
CA LEU A 94 5.15 -4.50 10.52
C LEU A 94 5.89 -5.61 11.24
N SER A 95 6.94 -5.25 11.96
CA SER A 95 7.70 -6.21 12.73
C SER A 95 6.83 -6.96 13.72
N LYS A 96 5.91 -6.27 14.36
CA LYS A 96 4.98 -6.89 15.30
C LYS A 96 3.99 -7.81 14.62
N GLU A 97 3.56 -7.45 13.42
CA GLU A 97 2.56 -8.23 12.69
C GLU A 97 3.11 -9.52 12.12
N TYR A 98 4.40 -9.56 11.81
CA TYR A 98 5.00 -10.72 11.19
C TYR A 98 5.73 -11.64 12.16
N ASN A 99 5.68 -11.31 13.43
CA ASN A 99 6.32 -12.19 14.44
C ASN A 99 5.38 -13.25 14.99
#